data_bd830f9db3e7bf42130494b91da75767
#
_entry.id   bd830f9db3e7bf42130494b91da75767
#
_cell.length_a   1.000
_cell.length_b   1.000
_cell.length_c   1.000
_cell.angle_alpha   90.00
_cell.angle_beta   90.00
_cell.angle_gamma   90.00
#
_symmetry.space_group_name_H-M   'P 1'
#
loop_
_entity.id
_entity.type
_entity.pdbx_description
1 polymer ?
#
loop_
_entity_poly.entity_id
_entity_poly.type
_entity_poly.pdbx_seq_one_letter_code
_entity_poly.pdbx_strand_id
1 'polypeptide(L)'
;YRGTDDSLVGFKEDFNMCFSAPVMAQKDAVTYLRHILDKYKDQEVYTGGHSKGGNLAVYAHVGIEEAYRKRVVQIYNNDGPGFTEEILKTPEYKETAKKVVKLLPQGSVVGILMDDEEEYFIVNARGDNGIIQHDGLNWDVKGRKFVKKDKFTDQSTYINRTLKIWLASLDRDERGKFVDEFYDLIVKSTDANMLGDISGKEVQAALAMIKNLR
;
A
#
# COMPACT_ATOMS: atom_id res chain seq x y z
N TYR A 1 -2.22 8.80 8.68
CA TYR A 1 -2.44 9.13 7.26
C TYR A 1 -3.67 8.40 6.75
N ARG A 2 -4.49 9.09 5.97
CA ARG A 2 -5.65 8.48 5.33
C ARG A 2 -5.19 7.67 4.11
N GLY A 3 -5.84 6.53 3.87
CA GLY A 3 -5.68 5.74 2.66
C GLY A 3 -6.36 6.38 1.44
N THR A 4 -6.42 5.64 0.35
CA THR A 4 -7.11 6.04 -0.88
C THR A 4 -8.58 6.25 -0.58
N ASP A 5 -9.15 7.31 -1.18
CA ASP A 5 -10.58 7.43 -1.27
C ASP A 5 -11.13 6.47 -2.35
N ASP A 6 -12.45 6.36 -2.46
CA ASP A 6 -13.08 5.47 -3.44
C ASP A 6 -13.00 6.02 -4.88
N SER A 7 -12.20 7.06 -5.15
CA SER A 7 -12.06 7.65 -6.47
C SER A 7 -11.12 6.83 -7.37
N LEU A 8 -11.44 6.78 -8.66
CA LEU A 8 -10.58 6.14 -9.66
C LEU A 8 -9.21 6.84 -9.79
N VAL A 9 -9.16 8.15 -9.54
CA VAL A 9 -7.91 8.93 -9.55
C VAL A 9 -7.01 8.50 -8.41
N GLY A 10 -7.55 8.31 -7.20
CA GLY A 10 -6.81 7.80 -6.05
C GLY A 10 -6.27 6.40 -6.31
N PHE A 11 -7.08 5.53 -6.91
CA PHE A 11 -6.67 4.18 -7.29
C PHE A 11 -5.55 4.18 -8.34
N LYS A 12 -5.62 5.06 -9.37
CA LYS A 12 -4.52 5.23 -10.33
C LYS A 12 -3.21 5.63 -9.64
N GLU A 13 -3.27 6.54 -8.66
CA GLU A 13 -2.09 6.94 -7.91
C GLU A 13 -1.48 5.79 -7.11
N ASP A 14 -2.30 4.88 -6.58
CA ASP A 14 -1.83 3.69 -5.87
C ASP A 14 -1.02 2.77 -6.78
N PHE A 15 -1.50 2.55 -8.01
CA PHE A 15 -0.74 1.80 -9.01
C PHE A 15 0.55 2.53 -9.40
N ASN A 16 0.50 3.85 -9.55
CA ASN A 16 1.68 4.65 -9.88
C ASN A 16 2.78 4.54 -8.83
N MET A 17 2.47 4.27 -7.58
CA MET A 17 3.46 4.03 -6.52
C MET A 17 4.37 2.83 -6.83
N CYS A 18 3.89 1.86 -7.64
CA CYS A 18 4.67 0.67 -7.99
C CYS A 18 5.84 0.95 -8.94
N PHE A 19 5.88 2.10 -9.63
CA PHE A 19 6.92 2.39 -10.61
C PHE A 19 7.33 3.87 -10.71
N SER A 20 6.57 4.79 -10.14
CA SER A 20 6.80 6.24 -10.24
C SER A 20 6.87 6.92 -8.86
N ALA A 21 7.59 6.30 -7.92
CA ALA A 21 7.85 6.95 -6.64
C ALA A 21 8.92 8.07 -6.78
N PRO A 22 8.77 9.19 -6.06
CA PRO A 22 7.66 9.52 -5.19
C PRO A 22 6.44 10.09 -5.94
N VAL A 23 5.25 9.57 -5.64
CA VAL A 23 3.99 10.20 -6.06
C VAL A 23 3.70 11.46 -5.24
N MET A 24 2.74 12.28 -5.69
CA MET A 24 2.43 13.56 -5.02
C MET A 24 2.02 13.35 -3.55
N ALA A 25 1.14 12.39 -3.28
CA ALA A 25 0.71 12.08 -1.91
C ALA A 25 1.86 11.71 -0.95
N GLN A 26 2.93 11.07 -1.46
CA GLN A 26 4.12 10.80 -0.65
C GLN A 26 4.88 12.09 -0.29
N LYS A 27 5.02 13.03 -1.22
CA LYS A 27 5.64 14.35 -0.96
C LYS A 27 4.84 15.16 0.04
N ASP A 28 3.52 15.16 -0.11
CA ASP A 28 2.61 15.85 0.81
C ASP A 28 2.66 15.22 2.20
N ALA A 29 2.78 13.90 2.30
CA ALA A 29 2.93 13.21 3.58
C ALA A 29 4.21 13.61 4.33
N VAL A 30 5.33 13.78 3.63
CA VAL A 30 6.59 14.31 4.21
C VAL A 30 6.39 15.72 4.75
N THR A 31 5.79 16.60 3.93
CA THR A 31 5.53 17.99 4.28
C THR A 31 4.61 18.09 5.50
N TYR A 32 3.56 17.28 5.54
CA TYR A 32 2.63 17.20 6.66
C TYR A 32 3.32 16.74 7.95
N LEU A 33 4.11 15.66 7.88
CA LEU A 33 4.83 15.18 9.06
C LEU A 33 5.79 16.24 9.62
N ARG A 34 6.55 16.90 8.75
CA ARG A 34 7.43 18.00 9.14
C ARG A 34 6.65 19.12 9.86
N HIS A 35 5.52 19.55 9.29
CA HIS A 35 4.66 20.55 9.91
C HIS A 35 4.17 20.14 11.32
N ILE A 36 3.76 18.88 11.49
CA ILE A 36 3.34 18.36 12.80
C ILE A 36 4.51 18.40 13.81
N LEU A 37 5.69 17.97 13.38
CA LEU A 37 6.87 17.94 14.24
C LEU A 37 7.38 19.34 14.61
N ASP A 38 7.23 20.32 13.70
CA ASP A 38 7.53 21.72 14.01
C ASP A 38 6.54 22.33 14.99
N LYS A 39 5.25 21.97 14.86
CA LYS A 39 4.20 22.46 15.75
C LYS A 39 4.32 21.89 17.18
N TYR A 40 4.70 20.61 17.30
CA TYR A 40 4.77 19.88 18.58
C TYR A 40 6.24 19.53 18.90
N LYS A 41 7.08 20.55 19.14
CA LYS A 41 8.54 20.43 19.20
C LYS A 41 9.07 19.46 20.26
N ASP A 42 8.40 19.36 21.40
CA ASP A 42 8.85 18.59 22.56
C ASP A 42 8.15 17.24 22.72
N GLN A 43 7.33 16.84 21.73
CA GLN A 43 6.54 15.61 21.82
C GLN A 43 7.11 14.51 20.94
N GLU A 44 7.06 13.29 21.46
CA GLU A 44 7.20 12.07 20.69
C GLU A 44 5.94 11.85 19.82
N VAL A 45 6.14 11.35 18.60
CA VAL A 45 5.07 11.18 17.64
C VAL A 45 4.97 9.71 17.20
N TYR A 46 3.75 9.22 17.14
CA TYR A 46 3.40 7.95 16.49
C TYR A 46 2.72 8.27 15.18
N THR A 47 3.09 7.55 14.13
CA THR A 47 2.47 7.68 12.81
C THR A 47 1.86 6.36 12.38
N GLY A 48 0.93 6.42 11.45
CA GLY A 48 0.37 5.20 10.89
C GLY A 48 -0.71 5.49 9.88
N GLY A 49 -1.14 4.45 9.20
CA GLY A 49 -2.21 4.49 8.23
C GLY A 49 -2.60 3.09 7.77
N HIS A 50 -3.68 3.03 7.01
CA HIS A 50 -4.20 1.84 6.38
C HIS A 50 -4.07 1.96 4.86
N SER A 51 -3.79 0.87 4.17
CA SER A 51 -3.65 0.84 2.73
C SER A 51 -2.56 1.82 2.25
N LYS A 52 -2.82 2.64 1.24
CA LYS A 52 -1.94 3.75 0.83
C LYS A 52 -1.47 4.60 2.02
N GLY A 53 -2.35 4.89 3.00
CA GLY A 53 -1.98 5.64 4.19
C GLY A 53 -0.88 4.98 5.02
N GLY A 54 -0.80 3.65 5.02
CA GLY A 54 0.31 2.89 5.63
C GLY A 54 1.63 3.14 4.92
N ASN A 55 1.64 3.05 3.58
CA ASN A 55 2.81 3.42 2.79
C ASN A 55 3.21 4.89 2.99
N LEU A 56 2.25 5.82 3.00
CA LEU A 56 2.50 7.25 3.23
C LEU A 56 3.13 7.51 4.62
N ALA A 57 2.70 6.78 5.65
CA ALA A 57 3.26 6.92 6.99
C ALA A 57 4.74 6.51 7.04
N VAL A 58 5.09 5.41 6.38
CA VAL A 58 6.48 4.94 6.25
C VAL A 58 7.29 5.92 5.39
N TYR A 59 6.78 6.27 4.20
CA TYR A 59 7.48 7.18 3.30
C TYR A 59 7.72 8.57 3.90
N ALA A 60 6.75 9.10 4.64
CA ALA A 60 6.91 10.38 5.34
C ALA A 60 8.12 10.36 6.29
N HIS A 61 8.33 9.26 7.02
CA HIS A 61 9.48 9.11 7.90
C HIS A 61 10.80 8.96 7.12
N VAL A 62 10.79 8.25 5.99
CA VAL A 62 11.97 8.15 5.11
C VAL A 62 12.38 9.53 4.59
N GLY A 63 11.42 10.36 4.20
CA GLY A 63 11.67 11.63 3.52
C GLY A 63 11.95 12.83 4.44
N ILE A 64 11.77 12.72 5.78
CA ILE A 64 12.11 13.82 6.70
C ILE A 64 13.57 13.76 7.14
N GLU A 65 14.06 14.89 7.63
CA GLU A 65 15.42 15.05 8.15
C GLU A 65 15.68 14.18 9.40
N GLU A 66 16.91 13.74 9.59
CA GLU A 66 17.32 12.85 10.70
C GLU A 66 16.88 13.35 12.07
N ALA A 67 16.99 14.67 12.31
CA ALA A 67 16.59 15.28 13.58
C ALA A 67 15.11 15.03 13.91
N TYR A 68 14.25 15.07 12.90
CA TYR A 68 12.82 14.78 13.02
C TYR A 68 12.55 13.28 13.16
N ARG A 69 13.27 12.43 12.38
CA ARG A 69 13.12 10.95 12.48
C ARG A 69 13.30 10.42 13.89
N LYS A 70 14.22 11.02 14.67
CA LYS A 70 14.46 10.61 16.05
C LYS A 70 13.24 10.77 16.98
N ARG A 71 12.34 11.67 16.65
CA ARG A 71 11.13 11.98 17.43
C ARG A 71 9.93 11.10 17.07
N VAL A 72 9.99 10.41 15.95
CA VAL A 72 8.98 9.41 15.59
C VAL A 72 9.34 8.09 16.28
N VAL A 73 8.49 7.67 17.20
CA VAL A 73 8.72 6.48 18.05
C VAL A 73 8.42 5.21 17.31
N GLN A 74 7.24 5.16 16.69
CA GLN A 74 6.72 3.97 16.03
C GLN A 74 5.87 4.36 14.83
N ILE A 75 5.88 3.51 13.81
CA ILE A 75 5.10 3.66 12.58
C ILE A 75 4.23 2.43 12.41
N TYR A 76 2.92 2.63 12.21
CA TYR A 76 1.98 1.54 11.98
C TYR A 76 1.57 1.49 10.51
N ASN A 77 1.96 0.42 9.82
CA ASN A 77 1.59 0.15 8.44
C ASN A 77 0.54 -0.97 8.40
N ASN A 78 -0.72 -0.59 8.25
CA ASN A 78 -1.82 -1.54 8.22
C ASN A 78 -2.18 -1.87 6.77
N ASP A 79 -1.70 -3.00 6.28
CA ASP A 79 -1.94 -3.54 4.94
C ASP A 79 -1.62 -2.55 3.80
N GLY A 80 -0.59 -1.71 4.01
CA GLY A 80 -0.08 -0.80 2.98
C GLY A 80 0.95 -1.49 2.09
N PRO A 81 1.00 -1.13 0.79
CA PRO A 81 1.97 -1.70 -0.15
C PRO A 81 3.41 -1.33 0.22
N GLY A 82 4.37 -2.10 -0.29
CA GLY A 82 5.79 -1.87 -0.13
C GLY A 82 6.33 -0.71 -0.99
N PHE A 83 7.61 -0.79 -1.34
CA PHE A 83 8.34 0.31 -2.00
C PHE A 83 9.12 -0.18 -3.22
N THR A 84 9.54 0.77 -4.06
CA THR A 84 10.44 0.48 -5.17
C THR A 84 11.85 0.15 -4.65
N GLU A 85 12.59 -0.62 -5.42
CA GLU A 85 13.97 -1.04 -5.08
C GLU A 85 14.89 0.16 -4.78
N GLU A 86 14.67 1.30 -5.45
CA GLU A 86 15.41 2.53 -5.23
C GLU A 86 15.24 3.06 -3.80
N ILE A 87 14.01 3.02 -3.26
CA ILE A 87 13.69 3.43 -1.88
C ILE A 87 14.26 2.42 -0.89
N LEU A 88 14.08 1.12 -1.12
CA LEU A 88 14.54 0.05 -0.24
C LEU A 88 16.05 0.09 0.01
N LYS A 89 16.83 0.54 -0.99
CA LYS A 89 18.29 0.64 -0.88
C LYS A 89 18.77 1.83 -0.05
N THR A 90 17.91 2.80 0.25
CA THR A 90 18.32 4.01 0.98
C THR A 90 18.63 3.70 2.46
N PRO A 91 19.63 4.36 3.05
CA PRO A 91 19.91 4.25 4.49
C PRO A 91 18.71 4.70 5.34
N GLU A 92 17.98 5.72 4.90
CA GLU A 92 16.80 6.27 5.55
C GLU A 92 15.69 5.23 5.66
N TYR A 93 15.45 4.45 4.58
CA TYR A 93 14.46 3.37 4.63
C TYR A 93 14.89 2.26 5.60
N LYS A 94 16.16 1.85 5.58
CA LYS A 94 16.68 0.80 6.47
C LYS A 94 16.60 1.20 7.96
N GLU A 95 16.78 2.48 8.26
CA GLU A 95 16.54 3.03 9.58
C GLU A 95 15.05 3.00 9.92
N THR A 96 14.21 3.42 8.98
CA THR A 96 12.75 3.52 9.13
C THR A 96 12.13 2.15 9.37
N ALA A 97 12.51 1.13 8.61
CA ALA A 97 11.96 -0.22 8.68
C ALA A 97 12.03 -0.81 10.10
N LYS A 98 13.06 -0.46 10.87
CA LYS A 98 13.24 -0.89 12.28
C LYS A 98 12.17 -0.31 13.23
N LYS A 99 11.48 0.74 12.82
CA LYS A 99 10.41 1.39 13.60
C LYS A 99 9.02 1.04 13.09
N VAL A 100 8.91 0.28 12.02
CA VAL A 100 7.61 -0.09 11.44
C VAL A 100 7.06 -1.33 12.11
N VAL A 101 5.79 -1.28 12.46
CA VAL A 101 4.96 -2.44 12.78
C VAL A 101 3.96 -2.60 11.65
N LYS A 102 4.14 -3.64 10.85
CA LYS A 102 3.27 -3.94 9.73
C LYS A 102 2.26 -5.02 10.10
N LEU A 103 0.98 -4.76 9.86
CA LEU A 103 -0.10 -5.70 10.06
C LEU A 103 -0.70 -6.07 8.70
N LEU A 104 -0.82 -7.36 8.43
CA LEU A 104 -1.33 -7.88 7.17
C LEU A 104 -2.47 -8.89 7.46
N PRO A 105 -3.66 -8.76 6.85
CA PRO A 105 -4.66 -9.82 6.96
C PRO A 105 -4.15 -11.09 6.28
N GLN A 106 -4.62 -12.24 6.73
CA GLN A 106 -4.18 -13.53 6.19
C GLN A 106 -4.42 -13.69 4.68
N GLY A 107 -5.40 -13.00 4.13
CA GLY A 107 -5.68 -12.96 2.69
C GLY A 107 -5.17 -11.69 2.01
N SER A 108 -4.20 -10.98 2.60
CA SER A 108 -3.68 -9.73 2.04
C SER A 108 -3.30 -9.89 0.56
N VAL A 109 -3.65 -8.87 -0.21
CA VAL A 109 -3.24 -8.67 -1.60
C VAL A 109 -2.50 -7.35 -1.74
N VAL A 110 -2.99 -6.31 -1.08
CA VAL A 110 -2.42 -4.95 -1.16
C VAL A 110 -1.11 -4.86 -0.40
N GLY A 111 -1.09 -5.30 0.87
CA GLY A 111 0.06 -5.14 1.74
C GLY A 111 1.25 -6.03 1.38
N ILE A 112 1.04 -7.04 0.52
CA ILE A 112 2.11 -7.89 -0.03
C ILE A 112 2.51 -7.47 -1.44
N LEU A 113 1.90 -6.41 -1.98
CA LEU A 113 2.28 -5.84 -3.26
C LEU A 113 3.58 -5.03 -3.09
N MET A 114 4.52 -5.22 -4.02
CA MET A 114 5.88 -4.69 -3.94
C MET A 114 6.71 -5.34 -2.82
N ASP A 115 7.90 -4.84 -2.59
CA ASP A 115 8.81 -5.37 -1.58
C ASP A 115 8.93 -4.42 -0.38
N ASP A 116 9.23 -5.00 0.77
CA ASP A 116 9.57 -4.28 2.00
C ASP A 116 10.53 -5.12 2.85
N GLU A 117 11.17 -4.47 3.82
CA GLU A 117 12.04 -5.11 4.81
C GLU A 117 11.47 -4.97 6.23
N GLU A 118 10.19 -4.65 6.34
CA GLU A 118 9.49 -4.38 7.59
C GLU A 118 9.14 -5.67 8.32
N GLU A 119 9.26 -5.67 9.64
CA GLU A 119 8.71 -6.75 10.45
C GLU A 119 7.17 -6.72 10.37
N TYR A 120 6.55 -7.85 10.03
CA TYR A 120 5.11 -7.92 9.90
C TYR A 120 4.47 -9.01 10.76
N PHE A 121 3.21 -8.81 11.08
CA PHE A 121 2.35 -9.79 11.74
C PHE A 121 1.13 -10.07 10.87
N ILE A 122 0.82 -11.35 10.70
CA ILE A 122 -0.39 -11.76 10.01
C ILE A 122 -1.54 -11.78 11.01
N VAL A 123 -2.65 -11.15 10.65
CA VAL A 123 -3.87 -11.08 11.48
C VAL A 123 -5.01 -11.88 10.87
N ASN A 124 -5.85 -12.44 11.73
CA ASN A 124 -7.09 -13.07 11.30
C ASN A 124 -8.07 -12.01 10.83
N ALA A 125 -8.62 -12.20 9.65
CA ALA A 125 -9.64 -11.31 9.09
C ALA A 125 -10.81 -12.13 8.55
N ARG A 126 -12.00 -11.57 8.65
CA ARG A 126 -13.25 -12.14 8.13
C ARG A 126 -13.36 -11.86 6.62
N GLY A 127 -14.07 -12.72 5.93
CA GLY A 127 -14.33 -12.60 4.49
C GLY A 127 -13.54 -13.61 3.66
N ASP A 128 -14.01 -13.83 2.45
CA ASP A 128 -13.60 -14.95 1.59
C ASP A 128 -12.45 -14.58 0.64
N ASN A 129 -12.10 -13.31 0.56
CA ASN A 129 -11.08 -12.81 -0.36
C ASN A 129 -10.27 -11.64 0.22
N GLY A 130 -9.14 -11.36 -0.42
CA GLY A 130 -8.20 -10.33 0.03
C GLY A 130 -8.75 -8.91 0.00
N ILE A 131 -9.73 -8.61 -0.84
CA ILE A 131 -10.36 -7.27 -0.92
C ILE A 131 -11.22 -7.02 0.31
N ILE A 132 -12.07 -7.99 0.69
CA ILE A 132 -12.89 -7.89 1.91
C ILE A 132 -12.00 -7.87 3.15
N GLN A 133 -10.97 -8.69 3.19
CA GLN A 133 -10.02 -8.75 4.29
C GLN A 133 -9.11 -7.53 4.38
N HIS A 134 -8.97 -6.76 3.30
CA HIS A 134 -8.23 -5.50 3.30
C HIS A 134 -8.85 -4.46 4.22
N ASP A 135 -10.18 -4.45 4.37
CA ASP A 135 -10.85 -3.58 5.32
C ASP A 135 -10.48 -3.95 6.77
N GLY A 136 -9.79 -3.04 7.46
CA GLY A 136 -9.34 -3.22 8.84
C GLY A 136 -10.46 -3.47 9.85
N LEU A 137 -11.72 -3.10 9.53
CA LEU A 137 -12.89 -3.40 10.34
C LEU A 137 -13.29 -4.89 10.32
N ASN A 138 -12.77 -5.64 9.37
CA ASN A 138 -12.94 -7.09 9.28
C ASN A 138 -11.86 -7.87 10.05
N TRP A 139 -10.88 -7.20 10.67
CA TRP A 139 -9.82 -7.85 11.41
C TRP A 139 -10.30 -8.24 12.82
N ASP A 140 -10.03 -9.47 13.20
CA ASP A 140 -10.50 -9.99 14.49
C ASP A 140 -9.64 -9.46 15.65
N VAL A 141 -10.34 -9.00 16.69
CA VAL A 141 -9.75 -8.50 17.93
C VAL A 141 -10.21 -9.35 19.10
N LYS A 142 -9.26 -9.78 19.94
CA LYS A 142 -9.58 -10.45 21.22
C LYS A 142 -8.96 -9.64 22.36
N GLY A 143 -9.82 -9.04 23.18
CA GLY A 143 -9.41 -8.08 24.20
C GLY A 143 -8.82 -6.81 23.56
N ARG A 144 -7.51 -6.58 23.73
CA ARG A 144 -6.81 -5.41 23.20
C ARG A 144 -5.80 -5.77 22.10
N LYS A 145 -5.88 -6.96 21.52
CA LYS A 145 -4.90 -7.46 20.56
C LYS A 145 -5.60 -8.03 19.34
N PHE A 146 -5.01 -7.87 18.18
CA PHE A 146 -5.40 -8.59 16.99
C PHE A 146 -5.14 -10.09 17.14
N VAL A 147 -6.05 -10.91 16.61
CA VAL A 147 -5.86 -12.36 16.56
C VAL A 147 -4.82 -12.68 15.48
N LYS A 148 -3.67 -13.22 15.88
CA LYS A 148 -2.58 -13.53 14.96
C LYS A 148 -2.81 -14.86 14.23
N LYS A 149 -2.23 -14.95 13.04
CA LYS A 149 -2.10 -16.16 12.21
C LYS A 149 -0.63 -16.42 11.89
N ASP A 150 -0.31 -17.66 11.62
CA ASP A 150 1.08 -18.08 11.35
C ASP A 150 1.44 -17.94 9.85
N LYS A 151 0.42 -17.95 8.96
CA LYS A 151 0.65 -17.90 7.50
C LYS A 151 -0.48 -17.22 6.76
N PHE A 152 -0.15 -16.73 5.57
CA PHE A 152 -1.13 -16.29 4.58
C PHE A 152 -1.97 -17.46 4.05
N THR A 153 -3.11 -17.13 3.45
CA THR A 153 -3.90 -18.11 2.69
C THR A 153 -3.14 -18.51 1.42
N ASP A 154 -3.43 -19.72 0.93
CA ASP A 154 -2.82 -20.21 -0.31
C ASP A 154 -3.18 -19.31 -1.50
N GLN A 155 -4.39 -18.76 -1.51
CA GLN A 155 -4.83 -17.78 -2.51
C GLN A 155 -3.99 -16.50 -2.47
N SER A 156 -3.77 -15.91 -1.29
CA SER A 156 -2.93 -14.72 -1.12
C SER A 156 -1.50 -14.99 -1.62
N THR A 157 -0.93 -16.12 -1.22
CA THR A 157 0.41 -16.53 -1.64
C THR A 157 0.52 -16.71 -3.16
N TYR A 158 -0.49 -17.32 -3.78
CA TYR A 158 -0.55 -17.50 -5.24
C TYR A 158 -0.64 -16.14 -5.97
N ILE A 159 -1.54 -15.26 -5.53
CA ILE A 159 -1.71 -13.93 -6.11
C ILE A 159 -0.42 -13.12 -6.00
N ASN A 160 0.22 -13.10 -4.81
CA ASN A 160 1.47 -12.40 -4.60
C ASN A 160 2.55 -12.87 -5.57
N ARG A 161 2.76 -14.18 -5.65
CA ARG A 161 3.75 -14.76 -6.56
C ARG A 161 3.49 -14.39 -8.02
N THR A 162 2.23 -14.45 -8.44
CA THR A 162 1.83 -14.13 -9.82
C THR A 162 2.07 -12.66 -10.13
N LEU A 163 1.66 -11.75 -9.23
CA LEU A 163 1.86 -10.31 -9.40
C LEU A 163 3.35 -9.94 -9.41
N LYS A 164 4.16 -10.51 -8.52
CA LYS A 164 5.61 -10.26 -8.49
C LYS A 164 6.29 -10.71 -9.78
N ILE A 165 5.98 -11.91 -10.28
CA ILE A 165 6.54 -12.41 -11.55
C ILE A 165 6.13 -11.50 -12.71
N TRP A 166 4.86 -11.10 -12.74
CA TRP A 166 4.34 -10.24 -13.79
C TRP A 166 4.98 -8.85 -13.75
N LEU A 167 5.02 -8.19 -12.59
CA LEU A 167 5.67 -6.89 -12.43
C LEU A 167 7.16 -6.94 -12.77
N ALA A 168 7.86 -8.02 -12.42
CA ALA A 168 9.27 -8.20 -12.75
C ALA A 168 9.51 -8.43 -14.26
N SER A 169 8.50 -8.88 -15.01
CA SER A 169 8.58 -9.06 -16.47
C SER A 169 8.39 -7.76 -17.27
N LEU A 170 7.96 -6.69 -16.64
CA LEU A 170 7.71 -5.38 -17.25
C LEU A 170 8.80 -4.38 -16.85
N ASP A 171 9.29 -3.61 -17.81
CA ASP A 171 10.11 -2.46 -17.52
C ASP A 171 9.27 -1.30 -16.93
N ARG A 172 9.95 -0.20 -16.54
CA ARG A 172 9.29 0.95 -15.91
C ARG A 172 8.26 1.61 -16.82
N ASP A 173 8.59 1.76 -18.09
CA ASP A 173 7.72 2.42 -19.07
C ASP A 173 6.52 1.53 -19.42
N GLU A 174 6.73 0.22 -19.51
CA GLU A 174 5.68 -0.76 -19.73
C GLU A 174 4.68 -0.79 -18.57
N ARG A 175 5.15 -0.73 -17.31
CA ARG A 175 4.27 -0.61 -16.14
C ARG A 175 3.44 0.66 -16.19
N GLY A 176 4.06 1.80 -16.55
CA GLY A 176 3.36 3.08 -16.70
C GLY A 176 2.25 3.04 -17.75
N LYS A 177 2.58 2.54 -18.96
CA LYS A 177 1.60 2.37 -20.04
C LYS A 177 0.46 1.44 -19.64
N PHE A 178 0.77 0.33 -18.98
CA PHE A 178 -0.25 -0.59 -18.49
C PHE A 178 -1.24 0.11 -17.55
N VAL A 179 -0.75 0.88 -16.58
CA VAL A 179 -1.63 1.60 -15.63
C VAL A 179 -2.47 2.65 -16.35
N ASP A 180 -1.88 3.37 -17.30
CA ASP A 180 -2.62 4.37 -18.09
C ASP A 180 -3.71 3.71 -18.94
N GLU A 181 -3.39 2.65 -19.65
CA GLU A 181 -4.35 1.90 -20.48
C GLU A 181 -5.44 1.23 -19.63
N PHE A 182 -5.07 0.66 -18.49
CA PHE A 182 -6.01 0.06 -17.56
C PHE A 182 -6.97 1.09 -16.97
N TYR A 183 -6.46 2.24 -16.54
CA TYR A 183 -7.25 3.35 -16.04
C TYR A 183 -8.20 3.89 -17.12
N ASP A 184 -7.68 4.14 -18.32
CA ASP A 184 -8.46 4.61 -19.46
C ASP A 184 -9.57 3.63 -19.84
N LEU A 185 -9.28 2.33 -19.78
CA LEU A 185 -10.27 1.29 -20.05
C LEU A 185 -11.42 1.36 -19.04
N ILE A 186 -11.11 1.46 -17.75
CA ILE A 186 -12.13 1.56 -16.70
C ILE A 186 -12.96 2.83 -16.88
N VAL A 187 -12.34 3.99 -17.03
CA VAL A 187 -13.03 5.27 -17.18
C VAL A 187 -13.90 5.31 -18.43
N LYS A 188 -13.41 4.78 -19.57
CA LYS A 188 -14.15 4.79 -20.84
C LYS A 188 -15.27 3.75 -20.90
N SER A 189 -15.16 2.66 -20.17
CA SER A 189 -16.15 1.57 -20.20
C SER A 189 -17.32 1.77 -19.24
N THR A 190 -17.17 2.65 -18.23
CA THR A 190 -18.11 2.67 -17.10
C THR A 190 -18.76 4.01 -16.83
N ASP A 191 -18.34 5.11 -17.44
CA ASP A 191 -18.65 6.48 -16.94
C ASP A 191 -18.42 6.61 -15.39
N ALA A 192 -17.68 5.65 -14.81
CA ALA A 192 -17.48 5.54 -13.39
C ALA A 192 -16.48 6.62 -12.90
N ASN A 193 -16.81 7.25 -11.80
CA ASN A 193 -15.89 8.12 -11.08
C ASN A 193 -15.40 7.48 -9.76
N MET A 194 -16.10 6.44 -9.31
CA MET A 194 -15.86 5.75 -8.05
C MET A 194 -15.63 4.26 -8.29
N LEU A 195 -14.82 3.63 -7.45
CA LEU A 195 -14.57 2.18 -7.50
C LEU A 195 -15.85 1.35 -7.31
N GLY A 196 -16.78 1.84 -6.50
CA GLY A 196 -18.07 1.18 -6.26
C GLY A 196 -18.97 1.09 -7.49
N ASP A 197 -18.70 1.89 -8.52
CA ASP A 197 -19.47 1.89 -9.76
C ASP A 197 -18.99 0.79 -10.73
N ILE A 198 -17.84 0.17 -10.45
CA ILE A 198 -17.22 -0.85 -11.30
C ILE A 198 -17.84 -2.21 -11.02
N SER A 199 -18.45 -2.82 -12.01
CA SER A 199 -19.01 -4.17 -11.90
C SER A 199 -17.94 -5.27 -12.05
N GLY A 200 -18.23 -6.45 -11.49
CA GLY A 200 -17.32 -7.60 -11.63
C GLY A 200 -17.06 -8.02 -13.09
N LYS A 201 -17.93 -7.65 -14.04
CA LYS A 201 -17.73 -7.93 -15.47
C LYS A 201 -16.62 -7.08 -16.07
N GLU A 202 -16.49 -5.83 -15.66
CA GLU A 202 -15.46 -4.90 -16.13
C GLU A 202 -14.09 -5.28 -15.58
N VAL A 203 -14.03 -5.73 -14.32
CA VAL A 203 -12.81 -6.30 -13.74
C VAL A 203 -12.38 -7.56 -14.50
N GLN A 204 -13.33 -8.43 -14.88
CA GLN A 204 -13.01 -9.62 -15.66
C GLN A 204 -12.54 -9.27 -17.08
N ALA A 205 -13.12 -8.26 -17.72
CA ALA A 205 -12.70 -7.78 -19.03
C ALA A 205 -11.27 -7.21 -18.98
N ALA A 206 -10.94 -6.41 -17.95
CA ALA A 206 -9.61 -5.89 -17.73
C ALA A 206 -8.58 -7.02 -17.49
N LEU A 207 -8.91 -8.02 -16.68
CA LEU A 207 -8.05 -9.19 -16.44
C LEU A 207 -7.87 -10.05 -17.71
N ALA A 208 -8.89 -10.13 -18.58
CA ALA A 208 -8.78 -10.83 -19.86
C ALA A 208 -7.86 -10.10 -20.85
N MET A 209 -7.86 -8.76 -20.85
CA MET A 209 -6.90 -7.97 -21.64
C MET A 209 -5.46 -8.16 -21.18
N ILE A 210 -5.20 -8.20 -19.88
CA ILE A 210 -3.86 -8.50 -19.33
C ILE A 210 -3.32 -9.84 -19.86
N LYS A 211 -4.20 -10.84 -20.03
CA LYS A 211 -3.80 -12.14 -20.62
C LYS A 211 -3.44 -12.07 -22.09
N ASN A 212 -3.94 -11.07 -22.81
CA ASN A 212 -3.73 -10.91 -24.26
C ASN A 212 -2.58 -9.92 -24.60
N LEU A 213 -1.96 -9.28 -23.59
CA LEU A 213 -0.79 -8.42 -23.75
C LEU A 213 0.54 -9.20 -23.72
N ARG A 214 0.49 -10.50 -24.04
CA ARG A 214 1.68 -11.36 -24.22
C ARG A 214 2.07 -11.48 -25.69
#